data_ddd7a22e28bc492ad87417a5212d4311
#
_entry.id   ddd7a22e28bc492ad87417a5212d4311
#
_cell.length_a   1.000
_cell.length_b   1.000
_cell.length_c   1.000
_cell.angle_alpha   90.00
_cell.angle_beta   90.00
_cell.angle_gamma   90.00
#
_symmetry.space_group_name_H-M   'P 1'
#
loop_
_entity.id
_entity.type
_entity.pdbx_description
1 polymer ?
#
loop_
_entity_poly.entity_id
_entity_poly.type
_entity_poly.pdbx_seq_one_letter_code
_entity_poly.pdbx_strand_id
1 'polypeptide(L)'
;MKKILLIVIFFAVSQTSMSQQSSVLQSGNWYKIALSQDGIYQITYDDFQNLGINISNLEVEKIRLFGNGGGMLPNLSSEFRYNDLEENAIEIIDINGNGIFNSEDYLLFFGESANKWVYDSLNSVFDFQYHLYADQNFYYLSIDTGS
;
A
#
# COMPACT_ATOMS: atom_id res chain seq x y z
N MET A 1 54.55 -4.22 -10.12
CA MET A 1 53.38 -4.77 -10.81
C MET A 1 52.43 -5.53 -9.89
N LYS A 2 52.86 -6.49 -9.05
CA LYS A 2 51.94 -7.24 -8.14
C LYS A 2 51.14 -6.36 -7.15
N LYS A 3 51.72 -5.26 -6.62
CA LYS A 3 51.06 -4.34 -5.68
C LYS A 3 49.98 -3.49 -6.35
N ILE A 4 50.19 -3.09 -7.62
CA ILE A 4 49.22 -2.32 -8.40
C ILE A 4 48.02 -3.20 -8.76
N LEU A 5 48.25 -4.47 -9.10
CA LEU A 5 47.20 -5.44 -9.41
C LEU A 5 46.28 -5.66 -8.20
N LEU A 6 46.84 -5.70 -6.99
CA LEU A 6 46.09 -5.91 -5.75
C LEU A 6 45.18 -4.69 -5.42
N ILE A 7 45.66 -3.47 -5.69
CA ILE A 7 44.87 -2.24 -5.53
C ILE A 7 43.69 -2.21 -6.52
N VAL A 8 43.91 -2.61 -7.78
CA VAL A 8 42.87 -2.64 -8.79
C VAL A 8 41.78 -3.67 -8.46
N ILE A 9 42.18 -4.84 -7.92
CA ILE A 9 41.20 -5.85 -7.47
C ILE A 9 40.39 -5.35 -6.27
N PHE A 10 41.03 -4.65 -5.31
CA PHE A 10 40.31 -4.07 -4.17
C PHE A 10 39.28 -3.00 -4.59
N PHE A 11 39.61 -2.20 -5.60
CA PHE A 11 38.69 -1.19 -6.14
C PHE A 11 37.53 -1.79 -6.94
N ALA A 12 37.73 -2.93 -7.60
CA ALA A 12 36.69 -3.64 -8.34
C ALA A 12 35.63 -4.32 -7.44
N VAL A 13 36.02 -4.72 -6.20
CA VAL A 13 35.12 -5.38 -5.24
C VAL A 13 34.23 -4.36 -4.49
N SER A 14 34.61 -3.08 -4.43
CA SER A 14 33.85 -2.03 -3.72
C SER A 14 32.64 -1.51 -4.47
N GLN A 15 32.34 -2.02 -5.66
CA GLN A 15 31.21 -1.57 -6.50
C GLN A 15 29.92 -2.40 -6.34
N THR A 16 29.81 -3.24 -5.30
CA THR A 16 28.52 -3.85 -4.97
C THR A 16 27.63 -2.82 -4.26
N SER A 17 27.17 -1.82 -5.01
CA SER A 17 26.05 -1.00 -4.57
C SER A 17 24.86 -1.92 -4.39
N MET A 18 24.44 -2.16 -3.17
CA MET A 18 23.11 -2.70 -2.92
C MET A 18 22.11 -1.73 -3.55
N SER A 19 21.50 -2.11 -4.66
CA SER A 19 20.35 -1.40 -5.18
C SER A 19 19.27 -1.43 -4.10
N GLN A 20 18.98 -0.28 -3.48
CA GLN A 20 17.78 -0.14 -2.68
C GLN A 20 16.61 -0.44 -3.62
N GLN A 21 15.79 -1.41 -3.24
CA GLN A 21 14.54 -1.64 -3.94
C GLN A 21 13.74 -0.33 -3.87
N SER A 22 13.37 0.20 -5.03
CA SER A 22 12.61 1.45 -5.08
C SER A 22 11.22 1.22 -4.50
N SER A 23 10.79 2.11 -3.59
CA SER A 23 9.43 2.08 -3.06
C SER A 23 8.40 2.32 -4.16
N VAL A 24 7.24 1.70 -4.05
CA VAL A 24 6.09 1.96 -4.93
C VAL A 24 5.70 3.44 -4.93
N LEU A 25 5.93 4.14 -3.81
CA LEU A 25 5.67 5.58 -3.67
C LEU A 25 6.68 6.48 -4.37
N GLN A 26 7.73 5.93 -5.00
CA GLN A 26 8.79 6.72 -5.63
C GLN A 26 8.29 7.51 -6.85
N SER A 27 7.26 7.03 -7.52
CA SER A 27 6.69 7.64 -8.72
C SER A 27 5.16 7.56 -8.71
N GLY A 28 4.51 8.32 -9.58
CA GLY A 28 3.06 8.36 -9.69
C GLY A 28 2.38 9.37 -8.76
N ASN A 29 1.07 9.46 -8.86
CA ASN A 29 0.23 10.30 -8.02
C ASN A 29 -0.46 9.44 -6.98
N TRP A 30 -0.27 9.80 -5.71
CA TRP A 30 -0.75 9.04 -4.57
C TRP A 30 -1.72 9.85 -3.71
N TYR A 31 -2.85 9.25 -3.38
CA TYR A 31 -3.90 9.86 -2.57
C TYR A 31 -4.10 9.05 -1.31
N LYS A 32 -3.87 9.69 -0.16
CA LYS A 32 -3.89 9.05 1.15
C LYS A 32 -5.30 9.03 1.71
N ILE A 33 -5.77 7.86 2.13
CA ILE A 33 -7.07 7.61 2.75
C ILE A 33 -6.83 7.16 4.18
N ALA A 34 -7.51 7.78 5.15
CA ALA A 34 -7.40 7.44 6.57
C ALA A 34 -8.62 6.67 7.03
N LEU A 35 -8.42 5.55 7.71
CA LEU A 35 -9.48 4.70 8.24
C LEU A 35 -9.34 4.54 9.76
N SER A 36 -10.45 4.70 10.48
CA SER A 36 -10.52 4.53 11.94
C SER A 36 -11.25 3.26 12.39
N GLN A 37 -11.89 2.54 11.47
CA GLN A 37 -12.65 1.32 11.74
C GLN A 37 -12.41 0.29 10.66
N ASP A 38 -12.58 -0.99 11.01
CA ASP A 38 -12.58 -2.08 10.03
C ASP A 38 -13.90 -2.11 9.29
N GLY A 39 -13.88 -2.36 7.98
CA GLY A 39 -15.10 -2.50 7.23
C GLY A 39 -14.92 -2.46 5.71
N ILE A 40 -16.03 -2.60 5.02
CA ILE A 40 -16.08 -2.39 3.57
C ILE A 40 -16.30 -0.90 3.34
N TYR A 41 -15.40 -0.31 2.58
CA TYR A 41 -15.44 1.09 2.20
C TYR A 41 -15.82 1.23 0.74
N GLN A 42 -16.62 2.25 0.47
CA GLN A 42 -16.96 2.65 -0.88
C GLN A 42 -16.30 4.00 -1.17
N ILE A 43 -15.66 4.10 -2.32
CA ILE A 43 -15.13 5.36 -2.85
C ILE A 43 -15.89 5.66 -4.14
N THR A 44 -16.58 6.78 -4.15
CA THR A 44 -17.44 7.21 -5.26
C THR A 44 -16.69 8.12 -6.23
N TYR A 45 -17.30 8.41 -7.35
CA TYR A 45 -16.82 9.40 -8.31
C TYR A 45 -16.61 10.78 -7.66
N ASP A 46 -17.53 11.22 -6.80
CA ASP A 46 -17.43 12.50 -6.09
C ASP A 46 -16.25 12.51 -5.12
N ASP A 47 -15.94 11.37 -4.48
CA ASP A 47 -14.76 11.26 -3.62
C ASP A 47 -13.46 11.45 -4.41
N PHE A 48 -13.39 10.89 -5.62
CA PHE A 48 -12.24 11.11 -6.51
C PHE A 48 -12.09 12.59 -6.86
N GLN A 49 -13.21 13.28 -7.18
CA GLN A 49 -13.17 14.73 -7.44
C GLN A 49 -12.72 15.53 -6.22
N ASN A 50 -13.22 15.19 -5.03
CA ASN A 50 -12.85 15.85 -3.78
C ASN A 50 -11.36 15.64 -3.42
N LEU A 51 -10.78 14.51 -3.81
CA LEU A 51 -9.35 14.25 -3.70
C LEU A 51 -8.52 15.03 -4.75
N GLY A 52 -9.16 15.71 -5.69
CA GLY A 52 -8.49 16.46 -6.76
C GLY A 52 -7.95 15.57 -7.89
N ILE A 53 -8.47 14.36 -8.02
CA ILE A 53 -8.08 13.41 -9.06
C ILE A 53 -8.71 13.83 -10.39
N ASN A 54 -7.89 13.86 -11.45
CA ASN A 54 -8.40 14.04 -12.80
C ASN A 54 -8.98 12.72 -13.30
N ILE A 55 -10.31 12.62 -13.29
CA ILE A 55 -11.06 11.43 -13.69
C ILE A 55 -11.52 11.47 -15.15
N SER A 56 -11.12 12.49 -15.92
CA SER A 56 -11.48 12.54 -17.34
C SER A 56 -10.85 11.36 -18.09
N ASN A 57 -11.70 10.46 -18.58
CA ASN A 57 -11.29 9.21 -19.24
C ASN A 57 -10.40 8.28 -18.39
N LEU A 58 -10.62 8.24 -17.08
CA LEU A 58 -9.91 7.34 -16.18
C LEU A 58 -10.37 5.90 -16.43
N GLU A 59 -9.48 5.07 -16.97
CA GLU A 59 -9.71 3.64 -17.16
C GLU A 59 -9.77 2.94 -15.80
N VAL A 60 -10.78 2.10 -15.59
CA VAL A 60 -10.97 1.39 -14.32
C VAL A 60 -9.77 0.52 -13.96
N GLU A 61 -9.07 -0.03 -14.93
CA GLU A 61 -7.87 -0.86 -14.75
C GLU A 61 -6.66 -0.10 -14.20
N LYS A 62 -6.68 1.23 -14.27
CA LYS A 62 -5.61 2.09 -13.75
C LYS A 62 -5.78 2.44 -12.27
N ILE A 63 -6.90 2.08 -11.68
CA ILE A 63 -7.18 2.37 -10.28
C ILE A 63 -6.61 1.24 -9.43
N ARG A 64 -5.72 1.57 -8.51
CA ARG A 64 -5.09 0.61 -7.61
C ARG A 64 -5.06 1.15 -6.18
N LEU A 65 -5.15 0.26 -5.21
CA LEU A 65 -5.13 0.58 -3.78
C LEU A 65 -3.99 -0.17 -3.10
N PHE A 66 -3.25 0.52 -2.25
CA PHE A 66 -2.11 -0.04 -1.52
C PHE A 66 -2.24 0.21 -0.03
N GLY A 67 -1.76 -0.73 0.77
CA GLY A 67 -1.74 -0.64 2.23
C GLY A 67 -1.32 -1.96 2.86
N ASN A 68 -0.83 -1.91 4.09
CA ASN A 68 -0.28 -3.09 4.76
C ASN A 68 -1.20 -3.63 5.88
N GLY A 69 -2.48 -3.22 5.88
CA GLY A 69 -3.43 -3.59 6.92
C GLY A 69 -3.19 -2.87 8.24
N GLY A 70 -3.92 -3.29 9.28
CA GLY A 70 -3.86 -2.73 10.62
C GLY A 70 -2.87 -3.43 11.56
N GLY A 71 -2.77 -2.91 12.77
CA GLY A 71 -1.94 -3.45 13.84
C GLY A 71 -0.57 -2.79 13.96
N MET A 72 0.08 -3.07 15.09
CA MET A 72 1.44 -2.57 15.35
C MET A 72 2.49 -3.42 14.62
N LEU A 73 3.61 -2.79 14.29
CA LEU A 73 4.78 -3.52 13.81
C LEU A 73 5.27 -4.49 14.88
N PRO A 74 5.79 -5.65 14.49
CA PRO A 74 6.39 -6.60 15.41
C PRO A 74 7.53 -5.97 16.23
N ASN A 75 7.65 -6.37 17.50
CA ASN A 75 8.70 -5.87 18.38
C ASN A 75 10.09 -6.40 17.99
N LEU A 76 10.15 -7.64 17.51
CA LEU A 76 11.41 -8.27 17.12
C LEU A 76 11.72 -7.97 15.65
N SER A 77 12.95 -7.56 15.36
CA SER A 77 13.40 -7.30 13.99
C SER A 77 13.50 -8.56 13.12
N SER A 78 13.48 -9.75 13.75
CA SER A 78 13.48 -11.05 13.07
C SER A 78 12.09 -11.49 12.58
N GLU A 79 11.03 -10.82 13.03
CA GLU A 79 9.67 -11.10 12.59
C GLU A 79 9.39 -10.43 11.24
N PHE A 80 8.43 -11.00 10.50
CA PHE A 80 8.06 -10.50 9.19
C PHE A 80 7.57 -9.06 9.25
N ARG A 81 8.05 -8.24 8.33
CA ARG A 81 7.59 -6.87 8.07
C ARG A 81 7.55 -6.64 6.58
N TYR A 82 6.56 -5.91 6.13
CA TYR A 82 6.52 -5.43 4.75
C TYR A 82 7.67 -4.45 4.50
N ASN A 83 8.39 -4.63 3.41
CA ASN A 83 9.43 -3.68 3.00
C ASN A 83 8.85 -2.44 2.31
N ASP A 84 7.65 -2.58 1.75
CA ASP A 84 6.94 -1.53 1.02
C ASP A 84 5.44 -1.72 1.18
N LEU A 85 4.64 -0.88 0.54
CA LEU A 85 3.19 -1.03 0.49
C LEU A 85 2.80 -2.19 -0.45
N GLU A 86 1.86 -2.98 0.02
CA GLU A 86 1.27 -4.08 -0.76
C GLU A 86 0.01 -3.61 -1.47
N GLU A 87 -0.22 -4.13 -2.67
CA GLU A 87 -1.45 -3.89 -3.41
C GLU A 87 -2.60 -4.68 -2.79
N ASN A 88 -3.71 -3.99 -2.52
CA ASN A 88 -4.90 -4.58 -1.93
C ASN A 88 -5.94 -4.89 -3.00
N ALA A 89 -6.73 -5.94 -2.75
CA ALA A 89 -7.86 -6.26 -3.60
C ALA A 89 -8.92 -5.16 -3.54
N ILE A 90 -9.36 -4.75 -4.71
CA ILE A 90 -10.47 -3.81 -4.90
C ILE A 90 -11.49 -4.43 -5.85
N GLU A 91 -12.74 -4.00 -5.73
CA GLU A 91 -13.79 -4.29 -6.69
C GLU A 91 -14.33 -2.99 -7.25
N ILE A 92 -14.24 -2.81 -8.56
CA ILE A 92 -14.77 -1.64 -9.23
C ILE A 92 -16.09 -2.02 -9.88
N ILE A 93 -17.14 -1.30 -9.51
CA ILE A 93 -18.47 -1.46 -10.08
C ILE A 93 -18.59 -0.43 -11.21
N ASP A 94 -18.39 -0.88 -12.42
CA ASP A 94 -18.60 -0.15 -13.66
C ASP A 94 -20.03 -0.43 -14.16
N ILE A 95 -20.94 0.48 -13.86
CA ILE A 95 -22.39 0.27 -14.06
C ILE A 95 -22.74 0.09 -15.55
N ASN A 96 -22.09 0.82 -16.42
CA ASN A 96 -22.37 0.78 -17.86
C ASN A 96 -21.43 -0.15 -18.64
N GLY A 97 -20.41 -0.71 -18.00
CA GLY A 97 -19.48 -1.69 -18.57
C GLY A 97 -18.58 -1.12 -19.67
N ASN A 98 -18.28 0.19 -19.63
CA ASN A 98 -17.50 0.85 -20.67
C ASN A 98 -15.99 0.89 -20.38
N GLY A 99 -15.55 0.45 -19.21
CA GLY A 99 -14.15 0.45 -18.77
C GLY A 99 -13.61 1.81 -18.35
N ILE A 100 -14.48 2.84 -18.27
CA ILE A 100 -14.12 4.20 -17.87
C ILE A 100 -14.88 4.58 -16.61
N PHE A 101 -14.16 4.99 -15.57
CA PHE A 101 -14.73 5.40 -14.30
C PHE A 101 -15.52 6.70 -14.41
N ASN A 102 -16.82 6.65 -14.16
CA ASN A 102 -17.76 7.75 -14.37
C ASN A 102 -18.67 7.97 -13.14
N SER A 103 -19.62 8.92 -13.23
CA SER A 103 -20.42 9.38 -12.08
C SER A 103 -21.32 8.33 -11.42
N GLU A 104 -21.60 7.22 -12.10
CA GLU A 104 -22.42 6.14 -11.55
C GLU A 104 -21.57 5.01 -10.94
N ASP A 105 -20.27 5.03 -11.19
CA ASP A 105 -19.34 3.99 -10.78
C ASP A 105 -18.78 4.24 -9.37
N TYR A 106 -18.34 3.16 -8.76
CA TYR A 106 -17.69 3.22 -7.45
C TYR A 106 -16.73 2.06 -7.25
N LEU A 107 -15.80 2.25 -6.32
CA LEU A 107 -14.82 1.26 -5.90
C LEU A 107 -15.19 0.77 -4.50
N LEU A 108 -15.09 -0.54 -4.28
CA LEU A 108 -15.22 -1.17 -2.97
C LEU A 108 -13.89 -1.81 -2.56
N PHE A 109 -13.56 -1.71 -1.28
CA PHE A 109 -12.45 -2.44 -0.68
C PHE A 109 -12.70 -2.72 0.80
N PHE A 110 -12.03 -3.74 1.33
CA PHE A 110 -11.99 -3.96 2.77
C PHE A 110 -10.82 -3.20 3.36
N GLY A 111 -11.12 -2.31 4.31
CA GLY A 111 -10.11 -1.53 5.03
C GLY A 111 -10.04 -1.95 6.49
N GLU A 112 -8.83 -2.04 7.02
CA GLU A 112 -8.55 -2.30 8.44
C GLU A 112 -8.20 -0.98 9.14
N SER A 113 -8.63 -0.86 10.40
CA SER A 113 -8.23 0.23 11.29
C SER A 113 -6.80 0.03 11.81
N ALA A 114 -6.33 0.97 12.65
CA ALA A 114 -5.05 0.80 13.33
C ALA A 114 -5.09 -0.34 14.37
N ASN A 115 -6.26 -0.61 14.96
CA ASN A 115 -6.44 -1.67 15.95
C ASN A 115 -6.65 -3.02 15.27
N LYS A 116 -6.41 -4.12 15.99
CA LYS A 116 -6.51 -5.45 15.39
C LYS A 116 -7.08 -6.47 16.35
N TRP A 117 -7.94 -7.35 15.83
CA TRP A 117 -8.32 -8.59 16.49
C TRP A 117 -7.28 -9.68 16.20
N VAL A 118 -6.73 -10.27 17.24
CA VAL A 118 -5.74 -11.36 17.16
C VAL A 118 -6.30 -12.60 17.83
N TYR A 119 -6.22 -13.74 17.14
CA TYR A 119 -6.61 -15.02 17.74
C TYR A 119 -5.46 -15.61 18.55
N ASP A 120 -5.68 -15.73 19.87
CA ASP A 120 -4.81 -16.48 20.77
C ASP A 120 -5.15 -17.98 20.68
N SER A 121 -4.31 -18.72 19.98
CA SER A 121 -4.51 -20.16 19.78
C SER A 121 -4.29 -21.00 21.05
N LEU A 122 -3.55 -20.48 22.04
CA LEU A 122 -3.29 -21.19 23.30
C LEU A 122 -4.52 -21.16 24.20
N ASN A 123 -5.21 -20.03 24.24
CA ASN A 123 -6.38 -19.82 25.07
C ASN A 123 -7.71 -19.96 24.29
N SER A 124 -7.64 -20.12 22.96
CA SER A 124 -8.81 -20.23 22.05
C SER A 124 -9.75 -19.02 22.16
N VAL A 125 -9.19 -17.82 22.30
CA VAL A 125 -9.94 -16.56 22.40
C VAL A 125 -9.44 -15.55 21.38
N PHE A 126 -10.31 -14.60 21.01
CA PHE A 126 -9.90 -13.40 20.28
C PHE A 126 -9.56 -12.29 21.28
N ASP A 127 -8.41 -11.68 21.11
CA ASP A 127 -7.94 -10.52 21.86
C ASP A 127 -7.95 -9.27 20.97
N PHE A 128 -8.42 -8.14 21.53
CA PHE A 128 -8.46 -6.87 20.81
C PHE A 128 -7.25 -6.05 21.20
N GLN A 129 -6.35 -5.85 20.24
CA GLN A 129 -5.11 -5.12 20.41
C GLN A 129 -5.27 -3.69 19.94
N TYR A 130 -5.12 -2.75 20.87
CA TYR A 130 -5.06 -1.32 20.58
C TYR A 130 -3.70 -0.94 20.00
N HIS A 131 -3.71 -0.13 18.95
CA HIS A 131 -2.50 0.48 18.45
C HIS A 131 -2.08 1.61 19.37
N LEU A 132 -0.86 1.52 19.95
CA LEU A 132 -0.40 2.45 21.01
C LEU A 132 -0.04 3.85 20.48
N TYR A 133 0.14 4.02 19.18
CA TYR A 133 0.70 5.23 18.59
C TYR A 133 -0.17 5.85 17.48
N ALA A 134 -1.24 5.18 17.07
CA ALA A 134 -2.09 5.65 16.00
C ALA A 134 -3.56 5.28 16.22
N ASP A 135 -4.44 6.21 15.89
CA ASP A 135 -5.90 6.02 15.91
C ASP A 135 -6.45 5.70 14.53
N GLN A 136 -5.63 5.83 13.50
CA GLN A 136 -6.01 5.62 12.11
C GLN A 136 -4.96 4.77 11.38
N ASN A 137 -5.44 3.95 10.46
CA ASN A 137 -4.62 3.29 9.46
C ASN A 137 -4.75 4.01 8.12
N PHE A 138 -3.78 3.81 7.22
CA PHE A 138 -3.72 4.55 5.97
C PHE A 138 -3.62 3.61 4.78
N TYR A 139 -4.46 3.90 3.79
CA TYR A 139 -4.38 3.32 2.46
C TYR A 139 -4.00 4.39 1.45
N TYR A 140 -3.44 3.96 0.35
CA TYR A 140 -2.96 4.85 -0.69
C TYR A 140 -3.55 4.44 -2.03
N LEU A 141 -4.37 5.33 -2.59
CA LEU A 141 -4.96 5.16 -3.91
C LEU A 141 -3.97 5.69 -4.96
N SER A 142 -3.75 4.92 -6.00
CA SER A 142 -2.99 5.32 -7.20
C SER A 142 -3.87 5.18 -8.43
N ILE A 143 -3.75 6.13 -9.35
CA ILE A 143 -4.42 6.13 -10.65
C ILE A 143 -3.43 6.08 -11.81
N ASP A 144 -2.14 6.22 -11.48
CA ASP A 144 -1.05 6.12 -12.44
C ASP A 144 -0.37 4.78 -12.22
N THR A 145 -0.83 3.78 -12.88
CA THR A 145 -0.08 2.53 -12.94
C THR A 145 1.02 2.69 -13.97
N GLY A 146 2.02 3.45 -13.59
CA GLY A 146 3.29 3.36 -14.27
C GLY A 146 3.74 1.90 -14.24
N SER A 147 3.99 1.36 -15.38
CA SER A 147 4.74 0.14 -15.70
C SER A 147 5.47 -0.53 -14.55
#